data_f868f9bb62566c65bf78cbc4e4d66992
#
_entry.id   f868f9bb62566c65bf78cbc4e4d66992
#
_cell.length_a   1.000
_cell.length_b   1.000
_cell.length_c   1.000
_cell.angle_alpha   90.00
_cell.angle_beta   90.00
_cell.angle_gamma   90.00
#
_symmetry.space_group_name_H-M   'P 1'
#
loop_
_entity.id
_entity.type
_entity.pdbx_description
1 polymer ?
#
loop_
_entity_poly.entity_id
_entity_poly.type
_entity_poly.pdbx_seq_one_letter_code
_entity_poly.pdbx_strand_id
1 'polypeptide(L)'
;RDHRCPVFDLSLSTFIEDMATRGLLEKTLVVAIGEFGRSPKIGSPTTNNVGPGGRDHWPECYSFLVAGGGTKPGRVYGQSDRHGGWPKTDPVHPYDLVATIYHAIGIDPVTEYHDTLNRPRRLVASGRPILGLF
;
A
#
# COMPACT_ATOMS: atom_id res chain seq x y z
N ARG A 1 15.88 14.14 -9.15
CA ARG A 1 14.61 14.37 -8.40
C ARG A 1 13.48 14.78 -9.33
N ASP A 2 13.77 15.65 -10.30
CA ASP A 2 12.71 16.36 -11.01
C ASP A 2 12.08 15.60 -12.18
N HIS A 3 12.58 14.42 -12.54
CA HIS A 3 12.07 13.67 -13.70
C HIS A 3 11.25 12.43 -13.34
N ARG A 4 11.48 11.78 -12.19
CA ARG A 4 10.83 10.50 -11.86
C ARG A 4 9.43 10.68 -11.29
N CYS A 5 9.26 11.59 -10.34
CA CYS A 5 7.95 11.81 -9.72
C CYS A 5 6.92 12.37 -10.72
N PRO A 6 7.24 13.38 -11.56
CA PRO A 6 6.31 13.84 -12.59
C PRO A 6 5.94 12.77 -13.62
N VAL A 7 6.89 11.91 -14.01
CA VAL A 7 6.61 10.80 -14.94
C VAL A 7 5.69 9.79 -14.29
N PHE A 8 5.94 9.43 -13.04
CA PHE A 8 5.07 8.49 -12.30
C PHE A 8 3.67 9.08 -12.10
N ASP A 9 3.59 10.33 -11.69
CA ASP A 9 2.32 11.04 -11.46
C ASP A 9 1.46 11.07 -12.74
N LEU A 10 2.04 11.50 -13.85
CA LEU A 10 1.38 11.53 -15.13
C LEU A 10 0.96 10.12 -15.60
N SER A 11 1.84 9.14 -15.47
CA SER A 11 1.56 7.78 -15.93
C SER A 11 0.45 7.13 -15.10
N LEU A 12 0.49 7.27 -13.77
CA LEU A 12 -0.50 6.67 -12.89
C LEU A 12 -1.86 7.37 -13.03
N SER A 13 -1.88 8.71 -13.07
CA SER A 13 -3.14 9.46 -13.24
C SER A 13 -3.81 9.14 -14.57
N THR A 14 -3.06 9.15 -15.67
CA THR A 14 -3.57 8.79 -17.01
C THR A 14 -4.07 7.34 -17.04
N PHE A 15 -3.36 6.42 -16.40
CA PHE A 15 -3.78 5.02 -16.31
C PHE A 15 -5.11 4.88 -15.56
N ILE A 16 -5.25 5.54 -14.40
CA ILE A 16 -6.50 5.49 -13.61
C ILE A 16 -7.65 6.15 -14.38
N GLU A 17 -7.40 7.27 -15.06
CA GLU A 17 -8.40 7.97 -15.89
C GLU A 17 -8.86 7.10 -17.06
N ASP A 18 -7.94 6.43 -17.78
CA ASP A 18 -8.28 5.49 -18.86
C ASP A 18 -9.13 4.33 -18.32
N MET A 19 -8.73 3.73 -17.20
CA MET A 19 -9.47 2.67 -16.53
C MET A 19 -10.90 3.10 -16.14
N ALA A 20 -11.04 4.31 -15.61
CA ALA A 20 -12.33 4.87 -15.24
C ALA A 20 -13.20 5.12 -16.47
N THR A 21 -12.67 5.76 -17.51
CA THR A 21 -13.36 6.08 -18.76
C THR A 21 -13.88 4.84 -19.46
N ARG A 22 -13.13 3.75 -19.37
CA ARG A 22 -13.50 2.44 -19.96
C ARG A 22 -14.37 1.58 -19.06
N GLY A 23 -14.74 2.05 -17.87
CA GLY A 23 -15.56 1.31 -16.91
C GLY A 23 -14.83 0.10 -16.27
N LEU A 24 -13.51 0.01 -16.44
CA LEU A 24 -12.71 -1.09 -15.89
C LEU A 24 -12.44 -0.93 -14.40
N LEU A 25 -12.39 0.32 -13.92
CA LEU A 25 -12.06 0.65 -12.53
C LEU A 25 -13.11 0.14 -11.54
N GLU A 26 -14.36 -0.04 -11.97
CA GLU A 26 -15.42 -0.59 -11.13
C GLU A 26 -15.16 -2.04 -10.70
N LYS A 27 -14.49 -2.81 -11.56
CA LYS A 27 -14.23 -4.25 -11.36
C LYS A 27 -12.75 -4.57 -11.12
N THR A 28 -11.91 -3.55 -10.99
CA THR A 28 -10.46 -3.71 -10.83
C THR A 28 -9.98 -2.86 -9.66
N LEU A 29 -9.37 -3.50 -8.67
CA LEU A 29 -8.64 -2.81 -7.63
C LEU A 29 -7.21 -2.57 -8.10
N VAL A 30 -6.84 -1.30 -8.26
CA VAL A 30 -5.46 -0.88 -8.54
C VAL A 30 -4.77 -0.59 -7.23
N VAL A 31 -3.59 -1.18 -7.02
CA VAL A 31 -2.75 -0.92 -5.84
C VAL A 31 -1.37 -0.48 -6.31
N ALA A 32 -0.94 0.71 -5.90
CA ALA A 32 0.40 1.22 -6.15
C ALA A 32 1.13 1.38 -4.80
N ILE A 33 2.17 0.60 -4.61
CA ILE A 33 2.89 0.50 -3.34
C ILE A 33 4.38 0.23 -3.58
N GLY A 34 5.23 0.77 -2.72
CA GLY A 34 6.63 0.35 -2.60
C GLY A 34 6.82 -0.65 -1.48
N GLU A 35 7.98 -1.32 -1.45
CA GLU A 35 8.29 -2.36 -0.45
C GLU A 35 8.46 -1.78 0.96
N PHE A 36 8.95 -0.56 1.05
CA PHE A 36 9.24 0.15 2.30
C PHE A 36 9.22 1.67 2.09
N GLY A 37 9.23 2.42 3.17
CA GLY A 37 9.39 3.86 3.17
C GLY A 37 10.84 4.31 3.10
N ARG A 38 11.05 5.60 3.34
CA ARG A 38 12.39 6.20 3.39
C ARG A 38 12.59 6.89 4.73
N SER A 39 13.80 6.72 5.30
CA SER A 39 14.15 7.29 6.61
C SER A 39 13.82 8.80 6.68
N PRO A 40 13.29 9.28 7.81
CA PRO A 40 12.97 10.70 7.99
C PRO A 40 14.20 11.59 7.83
N LYS A 41 15.37 11.10 8.24
CA LYS A 41 16.62 11.83 8.22
C LYS A 41 17.34 11.66 6.88
N ILE A 42 17.74 12.77 6.27
CA ILE A 42 18.55 12.80 5.05
C ILE A 42 20.03 12.57 5.40
N GLY A 43 20.74 11.76 4.61
CA GLY A 43 22.17 11.52 4.77
C GLY A 43 22.56 10.68 5.98
N SER A 44 21.62 9.99 6.62
CA SER A 44 21.92 9.01 7.67
C SER A 44 21.99 7.61 7.06
N PRO A 45 23.17 7.04 6.88
CA PRO A 45 23.28 5.68 6.41
C PRO A 45 22.91 4.73 7.54
N THR A 46 21.93 3.86 7.36
CA THR A 46 21.78 2.62 8.09
C THR A 46 22.42 1.48 7.28
N THR A 47 22.58 1.68 5.96
CA THR A 47 23.32 0.80 5.06
C THR A 47 24.39 1.59 4.30
N ASN A 48 25.49 0.95 3.93
CA ASN A 48 26.73 1.57 3.42
C ASN A 48 26.63 2.29 2.05
N ASN A 49 25.45 2.54 1.50
CA ASN A 49 25.30 3.04 0.13
C ASN A 49 24.40 4.28 -0.04
N VAL A 50 24.08 4.99 1.02
CA VAL A 50 23.29 6.22 0.91
C VAL A 50 24.22 7.40 0.65
N GLY A 51 24.20 7.92 -0.56
CA GLY A 51 24.93 9.14 -0.92
C GLY A 51 24.43 10.38 -0.15
N PRO A 52 25.17 11.49 -0.18
CA PRO A 52 24.97 12.67 0.69
C PRO A 52 23.65 13.43 0.49
N GLY A 53 22.73 12.96 -0.28
CA GLY A 53 21.37 13.54 -0.45
C GLY A 53 20.26 12.50 -0.38
N GLY A 54 20.58 11.24 -0.08
CA GLY A 54 19.63 10.14 -0.03
C GLY A 54 19.00 9.94 1.33
N ARG A 55 17.98 9.11 1.36
CA ARG A 55 17.35 8.56 2.55
C ARG A 55 17.34 7.05 2.44
N ASP A 56 17.67 6.40 3.53
CA ASP A 56 17.76 4.94 3.61
C ASP A 56 16.38 4.26 3.65
N HIS A 57 16.36 2.94 3.58
CA HIS A 57 15.17 2.12 3.74
C HIS A 57 14.57 2.31 5.14
N TRP A 58 13.25 2.44 5.19
CA TRP A 58 12.53 2.64 6.44
C TRP A 58 11.22 1.87 6.42
N PRO A 59 11.16 0.68 7.03
CA PRO A 59 9.98 -0.17 6.99
C PRO A 59 8.84 0.32 7.88
N GLU A 60 9.12 1.22 8.83
CA GLU A 60 8.20 1.61 9.89
C GLU A 60 7.06 2.51 9.42
N CYS A 61 7.27 3.26 8.33
CA CYS A 61 6.24 4.16 7.81
C CYS A 61 6.39 4.38 6.31
N TYR A 62 5.34 4.07 5.56
CA TYR A 62 5.23 4.37 4.14
C TYR A 62 3.76 4.44 3.72
N SER A 63 3.51 4.93 2.52
CA SER A 63 2.17 5.09 1.98
C SER A 63 1.97 4.23 0.75
N PHE A 64 0.72 3.88 0.48
CA PHE A 64 0.29 3.24 -0.75
C PHE A 64 -0.96 3.92 -1.29
N LEU A 65 -1.26 3.70 -2.56
CA LEU A 65 -2.45 4.18 -3.23
C LEU A 65 -3.34 3.00 -3.59
N VAL A 66 -4.64 3.20 -3.47
CA VAL A 66 -5.65 2.27 -3.99
C VAL A 66 -6.68 3.04 -4.82
N ALA A 67 -7.13 2.43 -5.91
CA ALA A 67 -8.19 2.98 -6.73
C ALA A 67 -9.06 1.86 -7.32
N GLY A 68 -10.35 2.11 -7.45
CA GLY A 68 -11.30 1.16 -8.00
C GLY A 68 -11.68 0.01 -7.07
N GLY A 69 -12.29 -1.04 -7.61
CA GLY A 69 -12.73 -2.20 -6.85
C GLY A 69 -13.69 -1.88 -5.71
N GLY A 70 -14.52 -0.83 -5.84
CA GLY A 70 -15.47 -0.39 -4.82
C GLY A 70 -14.88 0.59 -3.79
N THR A 71 -13.61 0.96 -3.88
CA THR A 71 -13.03 1.94 -2.95
C THR A 71 -13.55 3.36 -3.19
N LYS A 72 -13.80 4.10 -2.13
CA LYS A 72 -14.23 5.50 -2.18
C LYS A 72 -13.11 6.43 -2.62
N PRO A 73 -13.31 7.22 -3.69
CA PRO A 73 -12.27 8.13 -4.17
C PRO A 73 -12.03 9.29 -3.20
N GLY A 74 -10.85 9.91 -3.30
CA GLY A 74 -10.48 11.12 -2.57
C GLY A 74 -10.32 10.94 -1.06
N ARG A 75 -10.21 9.70 -0.57
CA ARG A 75 -9.99 9.43 0.86
C ARG A 75 -8.52 9.31 1.19
N VAL A 76 -8.18 9.83 2.37
CA VAL A 76 -6.91 9.55 3.04
C VAL A 76 -7.23 8.75 4.30
N TYR A 77 -6.56 7.63 4.48
CA TYR A 77 -6.69 6.76 5.64
C TYR A 77 -5.37 6.68 6.39
N GLY A 78 -5.41 6.97 7.68
CA GLY A 78 -4.22 7.05 8.52
C GLY A 78 -3.37 8.31 8.29
N GLN A 79 -2.47 8.55 9.21
CA GLN A 79 -1.56 9.69 9.18
C GLN A 79 -0.24 9.33 9.86
N SER A 80 0.86 9.78 9.28
CA SER A 80 2.17 9.71 9.94
C SER A 80 2.37 10.81 10.97
N ASP A 81 3.41 10.69 11.76
CA ASP A 81 3.92 11.81 12.54
C ASP A 81 4.45 12.93 11.62
N ARG A 82 4.81 14.06 12.21
CA ARG A 82 5.28 15.25 11.47
C ARG A 82 6.55 15.03 10.66
N HIS A 83 7.29 13.98 10.95
CA HIS A 83 8.55 13.64 10.27
C HIS A 83 8.39 12.51 9.24
N GLY A 84 7.21 11.89 9.16
CA GLY A 84 6.99 10.71 8.33
C GLY A 84 7.75 9.48 8.82
N GLY A 85 8.09 9.44 10.12
CA GLY A 85 8.86 8.36 10.71
C GLY A 85 8.01 7.20 11.19
N TRP A 86 6.84 7.49 11.74
CA TRP A 86 5.96 6.50 12.35
C TRP A 86 4.49 6.77 12.04
N PRO A 87 3.65 5.75 11.91
CA PRO A 87 2.20 5.93 11.87
C PRO A 87 1.73 6.56 13.19
N LYS A 88 0.87 7.58 13.09
CA LYS A 88 0.31 8.29 14.26
C LYS A 88 -1.15 7.95 14.50
N THR A 89 -1.95 7.91 13.45
CA THR A 89 -3.36 7.55 13.52
C THR A 89 -3.65 6.46 12.50
N ASP A 90 -4.59 5.60 12.84
CA ASP A 90 -5.07 4.50 11.98
C ASP A 90 -3.91 3.75 11.28
N PRO A 91 -2.98 3.16 12.06
CA PRO A 91 -1.85 2.44 11.50
C PRO A 91 -2.34 1.26 10.68
N VAL A 92 -1.71 1.05 9.52
CA VAL A 92 -2.00 -0.06 8.62
C VAL A 92 -0.79 -0.99 8.58
N HIS A 93 -1.01 -2.24 8.92
CA HIS A 93 0.00 -3.28 8.76
C HIS A 93 -0.07 -3.85 7.32
N PRO A 94 1.03 -4.33 6.72
CA PRO A 94 1.00 -4.97 5.39
C PRO A 94 -0.05 -6.08 5.26
N TYR A 95 -0.30 -6.85 6.33
CA TYR A 95 -1.37 -7.85 6.34
C TYR A 95 -2.77 -7.26 6.24
N ASP A 96 -3.00 -6.03 6.72
CA ASP A 96 -4.29 -5.35 6.56
C ASP A 96 -4.54 -5.00 5.08
N LEU A 97 -3.50 -4.59 4.36
CA LEU A 97 -3.59 -4.37 2.91
C LEU A 97 -3.91 -5.69 2.18
N VAL A 98 -3.21 -6.78 2.51
CA VAL A 98 -3.48 -8.10 1.92
C VAL A 98 -4.92 -8.54 2.22
N ALA A 99 -5.37 -8.40 3.46
CA ALA A 99 -6.75 -8.68 3.85
C ALA A 99 -7.76 -7.81 3.08
N THR A 100 -7.42 -6.54 2.83
CA THR A 100 -8.24 -5.60 2.05
C THR A 100 -8.35 -6.04 0.58
N ILE A 101 -7.26 -6.52 -0.02
CA ILE A 101 -7.27 -7.04 -1.38
C ILE A 101 -8.18 -8.27 -1.48
N TYR A 102 -8.06 -9.23 -0.56
CA TYR A 102 -8.94 -10.41 -0.54
C TYR A 102 -10.41 -10.00 -0.36
N HIS A 103 -10.69 -9.08 0.56
CA HIS A 103 -12.02 -8.54 0.76
C HIS A 103 -12.60 -7.91 -0.52
N ALA A 104 -11.82 -7.10 -1.23
CA ALA A 104 -12.24 -6.44 -2.47
C ALA A 104 -12.61 -7.43 -3.58
N ILE A 105 -11.98 -8.60 -3.63
CA ILE A 105 -12.31 -9.66 -4.60
C ILE A 105 -13.35 -10.67 -4.06
N GLY A 106 -13.95 -10.39 -2.91
CA GLY A 106 -15.01 -11.21 -2.33
C GLY A 106 -14.55 -12.49 -1.63
N ILE A 107 -13.26 -12.58 -1.28
CA ILE A 107 -12.70 -13.71 -0.53
C ILE A 107 -12.51 -13.32 0.92
N ASP A 108 -13.04 -14.14 1.85
CA ASP A 108 -12.82 -13.94 3.27
C ASP A 108 -11.33 -14.19 3.62
N PRO A 109 -10.60 -13.18 4.12
CA PRO A 109 -9.18 -13.32 4.44
C PRO A 109 -8.88 -14.35 5.54
N VAL A 110 -9.86 -14.74 6.36
CA VAL A 110 -9.70 -15.78 7.38
C VAL A 110 -9.95 -17.20 6.86
N THR A 111 -10.31 -17.33 5.56
CA THR A 111 -10.47 -18.65 4.93
C THR A 111 -9.23 -19.51 5.16
N GLU A 112 -9.45 -20.75 5.55
CA GLU A 112 -8.38 -21.72 5.79
C GLU A 112 -8.19 -22.66 4.59
N TYR A 113 -6.96 -22.98 4.32
CA TYR A 113 -6.56 -24.04 3.39
C TYR A 113 -5.58 -25.00 4.09
N HIS A 114 -5.37 -26.17 3.54
CA HIS A 114 -4.40 -27.11 4.08
C HIS A 114 -3.12 -27.10 3.26
N ASP A 115 -1.98 -26.98 3.92
CA ASP A 115 -0.68 -27.09 3.29
C ASP A 115 -0.35 -28.55 2.89
N THR A 116 0.79 -28.78 2.26
CA THR A 116 1.24 -30.11 1.81
C THR A 116 1.42 -31.11 2.93
N LEU A 117 1.48 -30.65 4.17
CA LEU A 117 1.56 -31.48 5.38
C LEU A 117 0.19 -31.61 6.10
N ASN A 118 -0.89 -31.27 5.40
CA ASN A 118 -2.26 -31.27 5.91
C ASN A 118 -2.47 -30.40 7.17
N ARG A 119 -1.70 -29.32 7.29
CA ARG A 119 -1.87 -28.36 8.40
C ARG A 119 -2.76 -27.20 7.97
N PRO A 120 -3.75 -26.80 8.79
CA PRO A 120 -4.59 -25.66 8.46
C PRO A 120 -3.76 -24.37 8.44
N ARG A 121 -3.96 -23.56 7.41
CA ARG A 121 -3.33 -22.27 7.20
C ARG A 121 -4.37 -21.25 6.77
N ARG A 122 -4.34 -20.06 7.34
CA ARG A 122 -5.19 -18.98 6.88
C ARG A 122 -4.59 -18.32 5.63
N LEU A 123 -5.43 -17.85 4.72
CA LEU A 123 -5.01 -17.06 3.56
C LEU A 123 -4.22 -15.82 3.99
N VAL A 124 -4.70 -15.15 5.03
CA VAL A 124 -3.96 -14.04 5.66
C VAL A 124 -3.70 -14.43 7.10
N ALA A 125 -2.43 -14.52 7.46
CA ALA A 125 -2.03 -14.98 8.81
C ALA A 125 -2.56 -14.07 9.92
N SER A 126 -2.60 -12.77 9.67
CA SER A 126 -3.13 -11.74 10.56
C SER A 126 -3.63 -10.55 9.72
N GLY A 127 -4.18 -9.55 10.36
CA GLY A 127 -4.67 -8.35 9.67
C GLY A 127 -6.18 -8.36 9.47
N ARG A 128 -6.71 -7.18 9.17
CA ARG A 128 -8.14 -6.94 8.95
C ARG A 128 -8.34 -6.05 7.73
N PRO A 129 -9.40 -6.26 6.94
CA PRO A 129 -9.73 -5.36 5.84
C PRO A 129 -9.91 -3.92 6.33
N ILE A 130 -9.38 -2.97 5.59
CA ILE A 130 -9.53 -1.53 5.87
C ILE A 130 -10.88 -1.08 5.31
N LEU A 131 -11.97 -1.39 6.02
CA LEU A 131 -13.34 -1.11 5.57
C LEU A 131 -13.61 0.40 5.37
N GLY A 132 -12.83 1.27 5.98
CA GLY A 132 -12.91 2.71 5.77
C GLY A 132 -12.59 3.17 4.34
N LEU A 133 -12.03 2.30 3.52
CA LEU A 133 -11.74 2.57 2.11
C LEU A 133 -12.95 2.32 1.18
N PHE A 134 -13.93 1.56 1.65
CA PHE A 134 -15.15 1.16 0.91
C PHE A 134 -16.40 1.93 1.30
#